data_2a252a0027468bc4b8ba024b00edb1d9
#
_entry.id   2a252a0027468bc4b8ba024b00edb1d9
#
_cell.length_a   1.000
_cell.length_b   1.000
_cell.length_c   1.000
_cell.angle_alpha   90.00
_cell.angle_beta   90.00
_cell.angle_gamma   90.00
#
_symmetry.space_group_name_H-M   'P 1'
#
loop_
_entity.id
_entity.type
_entity.pdbx_description
1 polymer ?
#
loop_
_entity_poly.entity_id
_entity_poly.type
_entity_poly.pdbx_seq_one_letter_code
_entity_poly.pdbx_strand_id
1 'polypeptide(L)'
;FYCLLLYCNYKFNIMKKSILLIFLVSFNFSFGQIMTLFEAETVDKQNMSQIAQDYFSALKSVTGDDNGITMHHKGWGSKGVYILQWFDDMKDMVETMESQESKAPEVMEYLQSKPSDPSILKQFNSITDPKQSSVWKYVPELSTMENFSKLSKEERDQMTYRRFSFINVGMNSADEFVMHTKKGIELDKQRGVSYHVAVFKNVFGGKDLDYLTILIDKSRIDYMNNFIDRMEKRRNASDWKTNRNRRDLSKFNIVKTEEVIKWTDFKISSN
;
A
#
# COMPACT_ATOMS: atom_id res chain seq x y z
N PHE A 1 -17.05 -8.78 51.28
CA PHE A 1 -16.75 -9.70 50.16
C PHE A 1 -17.41 -9.24 48.84
N TYR A 2 -18.67 -8.78 48.88
CA TYR A 2 -19.40 -8.30 47.69
C TYR A 2 -18.79 -7.00 47.08
N CYS A 3 -18.31 -6.08 47.89
CA CYS A 3 -17.65 -4.86 47.44
C CYS A 3 -16.29 -5.13 46.74
N LEU A 4 -15.55 -6.14 47.18
CA LEU A 4 -14.28 -6.51 46.56
C LEU A 4 -14.48 -7.14 45.17
N LEU A 5 -15.54 -7.95 45.03
CA LEU A 5 -15.90 -8.56 43.74
C LEU A 5 -16.39 -7.51 42.69
N LEU A 6 -17.12 -6.50 43.14
CA LEU A 6 -17.55 -5.38 42.30
C LEU A 6 -16.36 -4.49 41.85
N TYR A 7 -15.41 -4.26 42.78
CA TYR A 7 -14.20 -3.48 42.48
C TYR A 7 -13.24 -4.23 41.56
N CYS A 8 -13.08 -5.53 41.69
CA CYS A 8 -12.30 -6.37 40.78
C CYS A 8 -12.95 -6.44 39.38
N ASN A 9 -14.28 -6.59 39.29
CA ASN A 9 -14.99 -6.59 38.03
C ASN A 9 -14.92 -5.21 37.32
N TYR A 10 -14.98 -4.11 38.07
CA TYR A 10 -14.87 -2.77 37.54
C TYR A 10 -13.46 -2.50 37.01
N LYS A 11 -12.38 -2.85 37.74
CA LYS A 11 -11.01 -2.74 37.23
C LYS A 11 -10.73 -3.63 36.03
N PHE A 12 -11.28 -4.86 36.00
CA PHE A 12 -11.11 -5.78 34.89
C PHE A 12 -11.83 -5.29 33.63
N ASN A 13 -13.00 -4.64 33.77
CA ASN A 13 -13.72 -4.03 32.66
C ASN A 13 -13.02 -2.75 32.13
N ILE A 14 -12.41 -1.94 33.01
CA ILE A 14 -11.62 -0.77 32.60
C ILE A 14 -10.36 -1.24 31.87
N MET A 15 -9.69 -2.27 32.37
CA MET A 15 -8.50 -2.85 31.74
C MET A 15 -8.82 -3.46 30.38
N LYS A 16 -9.94 -4.17 30.23
CA LYS A 16 -10.43 -4.65 28.93
C LYS A 16 -10.77 -3.52 27.95
N LYS A 17 -11.42 -2.46 28.43
CA LYS A 17 -11.72 -1.28 27.61
C LYS A 17 -10.47 -0.51 27.21
N SER A 18 -9.49 -0.40 28.11
CA SER A 18 -8.20 0.25 27.81
C SER A 18 -7.35 -0.59 26.86
N ILE A 19 -7.33 -1.91 27.01
CA ILE A 19 -6.67 -2.82 26.06
C ILE A 19 -7.38 -2.77 24.70
N LEU A 20 -8.71 -2.76 24.67
CA LEU A 20 -9.48 -2.61 23.43
C LEU A 20 -9.24 -1.24 22.77
N LEU A 21 -9.12 -0.17 23.57
CA LEU A 21 -8.82 1.17 23.06
C LEU A 21 -7.37 1.26 22.54
N ILE A 22 -6.40 0.62 23.20
CA ILE A 22 -5.02 0.53 22.73
C ILE A 22 -4.95 -0.33 21.45
N PHE A 23 -5.73 -1.42 21.37
CA PHE A 23 -5.85 -2.18 20.12
C PHE A 23 -6.52 -1.36 19.01
N LEU A 24 -7.60 -0.65 19.28
CA LEU A 24 -8.28 0.22 18.29
C LEU A 24 -7.40 1.38 17.80
N VAL A 25 -6.52 1.93 18.66
CA VAL A 25 -5.56 2.98 18.28
C VAL A 25 -4.35 2.42 17.53
N SER A 26 -3.95 1.17 17.82
CA SER A 26 -2.84 0.51 17.11
C SER A 26 -3.26 -0.08 15.75
N PHE A 27 -4.55 -0.37 15.52
CA PHE A 27 -5.05 -0.91 14.25
C PHE A 27 -5.09 0.12 13.10
N ASN A 28 -4.95 1.41 13.38
CA ASN A 28 -4.93 2.42 12.31
C ASN A 28 -3.60 2.48 11.52
N PHE A 29 -2.64 1.56 11.76
CA PHE A 29 -1.28 1.60 11.18
C PHE A 29 -0.71 0.28 10.71
N SER A 30 -1.48 -0.79 10.66
CA SER A 30 -1.02 -1.94 9.89
C SER A 30 -1.13 -1.59 8.41
N PHE A 31 -0.02 -1.48 7.70
CA PHE A 31 -0.04 -1.83 6.29
C PHE A 31 -0.71 -3.19 6.24
N GLY A 32 -1.87 -3.28 5.59
CA GLY A 32 -2.55 -4.55 5.44
C GLY A 32 -1.53 -5.60 5.02
N GLN A 33 -1.57 -6.78 5.60
CA GLN A 33 -0.58 -7.81 5.28
C GLN A 33 -0.70 -8.28 3.84
N ILE A 34 -1.87 -8.07 3.24
CA ILE A 34 -2.18 -8.38 1.84
C ILE A 34 -2.61 -7.11 1.11
N MET A 35 -2.11 -6.93 -0.08
CA MET A 35 -2.48 -5.84 -0.98
C MET A 35 -2.88 -6.43 -2.34
N THR A 36 -4.04 -6.05 -2.85
CA THR A 36 -4.34 -6.22 -4.27
C THR A 36 -3.89 -4.98 -5.02
N LEU A 37 -3.33 -5.18 -6.20
CA LEU A 37 -2.91 -4.12 -7.10
C LEU A 37 -3.58 -4.35 -8.45
N PHE A 38 -4.44 -3.43 -8.83
CA PHE A 38 -5.05 -3.37 -10.14
C PHE A 38 -4.36 -2.28 -10.95
N GLU A 39 -3.81 -2.66 -12.11
CA GLU A 39 -3.19 -1.75 -13.08
C GLU A 39 -4.10 -1.57 -14.27
N ALA A 40 -4.33 -0.32 -14.67
CA ALA A 40 -5.08 0.02 -15.86
C ALA A 40 -4.49 1.23 -16.58
N GLU A 41 -4.86 1.41 -17.84
CA GLU A 41 -4.68 2.66 -18.57
C GLU A 41 -6.02 3.35 -18.75
N THR A 42 -6.02 4.67 -18.77
CA THR A 42 -7.20 5.48 -19.02
C THR A 42 -6.87 6.68 -19.90
N VAL A 43 -7.81 7.04 -20.75
CA VAL A 43 -7.73 8.27 -21.57
C VAL A 43 -8.08 9.51 -20.76
N ASP A 44 -8.82 9.34 -19.65
CA ASP A 44 -9.29 10.42 -18.79
C ASP A 44 -9.15 10.01 -17.31
N LYS A 45 -8.03 10.40 -16.71
CA LYS A 45 -7.72 10.06 -15.31
C LYS A 45 -8.69 10.71 -14.33
N GLN A 46 -9.13 11.94 -14.61
CA GLN A 46 -10.01 12.66 -13.70
C GLN A 46 -11.39 12.01 -13.66
N ASN A 47 -11.95 11.72 -14.81
CA ASN A 47 -13.23 11.03 -14.91
C ASN A 47 -13.15 9.61 -14.33
N MET A 48 -12.08 8.86 -14.64
CA MET A 48 -11.86 7.55 -14.02
C MET A 48 -11.78 7.64 -12.49
N SER A 49 -11.08 8.64 -11.94
CA SER A 49 -11.00 8.83 -10.50
C SER A 49 -12.37 9.10 -9.89
N GLN A 50 -13.18 9.95 -10.53
CA GLN A 50 -14.53 10.25 -10.06
C GLN A 50 -15.42 9.00 -10.09
N ILE A 51 -15.42 8.27 -11.19
CA ILE A 51 -16.20 7.04 -11.35
C ILE A 51 -15.78 5.99 -10.31
N ALA A 52 -14.46 5.79 -10.11
CA ALA A 52 -13.95 4.89 -9.09
C ALA A 52 -14.36 5.33 -7.68
N GLN A 53 -14.28 6.62 -7.38
CA GLN A 53 -14.70 7.18 -6.10
C GLN A 53 -16.21 6.94 -5.84
N ASP A 54 -17.05 7.17 -6.83
CA ASP A 54 -18.50 6.95 -6.72
C ASP A 54 -18.81 5.47 -6.50
N TYR A 55 -18.15 4.58 -7.24
CA TYR A 55 -18.31 3.14 -7.08
C TYR A 55 -17.89 2.65 -5.69
N PHE A 56 -16.69 3.02 -5.23
CA PHE A 56 -16.20 2.58 -3.93
C PHE A 56 -16.94 3.25 -2.76
N SER A 57 -17.46 4.45 -2.94
CA SER A 57 -18.35 5.09 -1.95
C SER A 57 -19.69 4.36 -1.85
N ALA A 58 -20.26 3.94 -2.99
CA ALA A 58 -21.44 3.10 -3.03
C ALA A 58 -21.19 1.74 -2.36
N LEU A 59 -20.07 1.10 -2.68
CA LEU A 59 -19.66 -0.16 -2.07
C LEU A 59 -19.55 -0.03 -0.55
N LYS A 60 -18.87 0.99 -0.05
CA LYS A 60 -18.79 1.29 1.39
C LYS A 60 -20.15 1.51 2.02
N SER A 61 -21.06 2.23 1.35
CA SER A 61 -22.42 2.46 1.86
C SER A 61 -23.24 1.20 1.99
N VAL A 62 -22.99 0.20 1.12
CA VAL A 62 -23.70 -1.10 1.11
C VAL A 62 -23.04 -2.12 2.05
N THR A 63 -21.70 -2.16 2.10
CA THR A 63 -20.96 -3.15 2.91
C THR A 63 -20.57 -2.66 4.29
N GLY A 64 -20.52 -1.33 4.50
CA GLY A 64 -20.04 -0.69 5.74
C GLY A 64 -18.52 -0.59 5.84
N ASP A 65 -17.75 -1.07 4.84
CA ASP A 65 -16.30 -1.13 4.85
C ASP A 65 -15.69 -0.36 3.67
N ASP A 66 -14.62 0.41 3.89
CA ASP A 66 -13.87 1.12 2.86
C ASP A 66 -12.63 0.35 2.36
N ASN A 67 -12.29 -0.76 3.01
CA ASN A 67 -11.21 -1.69 2.64
C ASN A 67 -9.87 -1.03 2.29
N GLY A 68 -9.58 0.15 2.85
CA GLY A 68 -8.31 0.83 2.66
C GLY A 68 -7.96 1.12 1.19
N ILE A 69 -8.94 1.36 0.33
CA ILE A 69 -8.72 1.56 -1.10
C ILE A 69 -8.02 2.90 -1.35
N THR A 70 -6.97 2.86 -2.16
CA THR A 70 -6.24 4.05 -2.60
C THR A 70 -6.04 4.04 -4.10
N MET A 71 -6.08 5.22 -4.72
CA MET A 71 -5.81 5.38 -6.14
C MET A 71 -4.52 6.16 -6.37
N HIS A 72 -3.80 5.75 -7.38
CA HIS A 72 -2.53 6.35 -7.77
C HIS A 72 -2.48 6.51 -9.27
N HIS A 73 -1.91 7.60 -9.75
CA HIS A 73 -1.64 7.77 -11.18
C HIS A 73 -0.14 7.71 -11.46
N LYS A 74 0.24 7.11 -12.57
CA LYS A 74 1.62 7.13 -13.05
C LYS A 74 2.00 8.55 -13.45
N GLY A 75 3.23 8.94 -13.13
CA GLY A 75 3.77 10.25 -13.43
C GLY A 75 3.95 10.51 -14.93
N TRP A 76 4.31 11.75 -15.28
CA TRP A 76 4.88 12.17 -16.57
C TRP A 76 4.06 11.82 -17.81
N GLY A 77 2.79 12.24 -17.85
CA GLY A 77 1.96 12.08 -19.05
C GLY A 77 1.54 10.64 -19.36
N SER A 78 1.93 9.68 -18.52
CA SER A 78 1.47 8.30 -18.62
C SER A 78 -0.05 8.22 -18.44
N LYS A 79 -0.72 7.37 -19.20
CA LYS A 79 -2.15 7.06 -19.05
C LYS A 79 -2.44 6.06 -17.92
N GLY A 80 -1.40 5.51 -17.30
CA GLY A 80 -1.51 4.47 -16.30
C GLY A 80 -2.05 4.96 -14.97
N VAL A 81 -2.82 4.10 -14.34
CA VAL A 81 -3.33 4.23 -12.97
C VAL A 81 -3.18 2.91 -12.22
N TYR A 82 -3.06 3.01 -10.90
CA TYR A 82 -3.09 1.89 -9.98
C TYR A 82 -4.20 2.12 -8.97
N ILE A 83 -4.97 1.07 -8.69
CA ILE A 83 -5.88 0.99 -7.55
C ILE A 83 -5.32 -0.08 -6.63
N LEU A 84 -5.07 0.30 -5.39
CA LEU A 84 -4.59 -0.57 -4.34
C LEU A 84 -5.69 -0.76 -3.31
N GLN A 85 -5.90 -2.01 -2.91
CA GLN A 85 -6.81 -2.35 -1.82
C GLN A 85 -6.04 -3.18 -0.79
N TRP A 86 -6.27 -2.89 0.50
CA TRP A 86 -5.50 -3.44 1.61
C TRP A 86 -6.38 -4.32 2.48
N PHE A 87 -5.82 -5.44 2.95
CA PHE A 87 -6.49 -6.43 3.76
C PHE A 87 -5.57 -6.89 4.89
N ASP A 88 -6.13 -7.28 6.02
CA ASP A 88 -5.36 -7.73 7.17
C ASP A 88 -4.64 -9.06 6.89
N ASP A 89 -5.29 -9.97 6.17
CA ASP A 89 -4.72 -11.25 5.74
C ASP A 89 -5.44 -11.81 4.49
N MET A 90 -5.06 -13.02 4.06
CA MET A 90 -5.68 -13.69 2.91
C MET A 90 -7.14 -14.07 3.14
N LYS A 91 -7.52 -14.38 4.38
CA LYS A 91 -8.89 -14.73 4.73
C LYS A 91 -9.77 -13.50 4.62
N ASP A 92 -9.34 -12.39 5.22
CA ASP A 92 -10.02 -11.09 5.12
C ASP A 92 -10.19 -10.66 3.66
N MET A 93 -9.13 -10.83 2.84
CA MET A 93 -9.22 -10.55 1.40
C MET A 93 -10.32 -11.36 0.72
N VAL A 94 -10.37 -12.67 0.96
CA VAL A 94 -11.36 -13.56 0.32
C VAL A 94 -12.76 -13.21 0.79
N GLU A 95 -12.98 -13.10 2.11
CA GLU A 95 -14.28 -12.78 2.70
C GLU A 95 -14.79 -11.41 2.21
N THR A 96 -13.90 -10.42 2.11
CA THR A 96 -14.23 -9.10 1.58
C THR A 96 -14.61 -9.16 0.09
N MET A 97 -13.83 -9.88 -0.74
CA MET A 97 -14.14 -10.01 -2.16
C MET A 97 -15.45 -10.75 -2.40
N GLU A 98 -15.73 -11.82 -1.67
CA GLU A 98 -17.00 -12.55 -1.73
C GLU A 98 -18.19 -11.66 -1.29
N SER A 99 -17.99 -10.87 -0.22
CA SER A 99 -18.98 -9.88 0.21
C SER A 99 -19.24 -8.83 -0.86
N GLN A 100 -18.19 -8.27 -1.46
CA GLN A 100 -18.32 -7.27 -2.53
C GLN A 100 -19.02 -7.84 -3.76
N GLU A 101 -18.70 -9.08 -4.15
CA GLU A 101 -19.34 -9.76 -5.28
C GLU A 101 -20.83 -10.01 -4.99
N SER A 102 -21.16 -10.54 -3.81
CA SER A 102 -22.54 -10.81 -3.41
C SER A 102 -23.39 -9.54 -3.33
N LYS A 103 -22.77 -8.41 -2.99
CA LYS A 103 -23.42 -7.09 -2.85
C LYS A 103 -23.39 -6.24 -4.13
N ALA A 104 -22.75 -6.73 -5.19
CA ALA A 104 -22.64 -5.98 -6.45
C ALA A 104 -24.00 -5.52 -7.01
N PRO A 105 -25.10 -6.31 -6.97
CA PRO A 105 -26.42 -5.84 -7.41
C PRO A 105 -26.94 -4.66 -6.58
N GLU A 106 -26.79 -4.70 -5.24
CA GLU A 106 -27.21 -3.62 -4.34
C GLU A 106 -26.39 -2.33 -4.58
N VAL A 107 -25.07 -2.47 -4.83
CA VAL A 107 -24.20 -1.35 -5.21
C VAL A 107 -24.67 -0.71 -6.51
N MET A 108 -25.05 -1.53 -7.49
CA MET A 108 -25.56 -1.03 -8.78
C MET A 108 -26.91 -0.30 -8.62
N GLU A 109 -27.82 -0.85 -7.82
CA GLU A 109 -29.09 -0.20 -7.51
C GLU A 109 -28.87 1.14 -6.80
N TYR A 110 -27.96 1.18 -5.83
CA TYR A 110 -27.58 2.41 -5.13
C TYR A 110 -27.02 3.47 -6.07
N LEU A 111 -26.13 3.09 -7.02
CA LEU A 111 -25.59 4.01 -8.02
C LEU A 111 -26.67 4.53 -8.98
N GLN A 112 -27.63 3.69 -9.38
CA GLN A 112 -28.74 4.08 -10.25
C GLN A 112 -29.77 4.99 -9.55
N SER A 113 -29.89 4.91 -8.23
CA SER A 113 -30.78 5.76 -7.44
C SER A 113 -30.26 7.17 -7.25
N LYS A 114 -28.96 7.40 -7.49
CA LYS A 114 -28.35 8.73 -7.43
C LYS A 114 -28.54 9.50 -8.73
N PRO A 115 -28.62 10.86 -8.65
CA PRO A 115 -28.68 11.70 -9.85
C PRO A 115 -27.42 11.63 -10.72
N SER A 116 -26.33 11.09 -10.19
CA SER A 116 -25.11 10.76 -10.93
C SER A 116 -25.41 9.58 -11.87
N ASP A 117 -25.17 9.80 -13.12
CA ASP A 117 -25.36 9.01 -14.33
C ASP A 117 -25.49 7.48 -14.11
N PRO A 118 -26.64 6.85 -14.46
CA PRO A 118 -26.85 5.40 -14.37
C PRO A 118 -25.92 4.58 -15.30
N SER A 119 -25.09 5.22 -16.12
CA SER A 119 -24.14 4.56 -17.03
C SER A 119 -22.72 4.45 -16.46
N ILE A 120 -22.52 4.65 -15.15
CA ILE A 120 -21.18 4.78 -14.54
C ILE A 120 -20.23 3.60 -14.87
N LEU A 121 -20.72 2.35 -14.83
CA LEU A 121 -19.90 1.19 -15.21
C LEU A 121 -19.63 1.14 -16.72
N LYS A 122 -20.59 1.56 -17.54
CA LYS A 122 -20.40 1.65 -18.98
C LYS A 122 -19.37 2.71 -19.32
N GLN A 123 -19.41 3.85 -18.63
CA GLN A 123 -18.40 4.89 -18.75
C GLN A 123 -17.04 4.38 -18.30
N PHE A 124 -16.93 3.73 -17.13
CA PHE A 124 -15.69 3.14 -16.65
C PHE A 124 -15.08 2.20 -17.69
N ASN A 125 -15.84 1.25 -18.23
CA ASN A 125 -15.38 0.32 -19.23
C ASN A 125 -14.99 1.01 -20.56
N SER A 126 -15.60 2.15 -20.89
CA SER A 126 -15.29 2.87 -22.13
C SER A 126 -13.99 3.68 -22.07
N ILE A 127 -13.57 4.08 -20.85
CA ILE A 127 -12.37 4.91 -20.66
C ILE A 127 -11.19 4.15 -20.04
N THR A 128 -11.41 2.91 -19.63
CA THR A 128 -10.43 2.10 -18.88
C THR A 128 -10.03 0.87 -19.69
N ASP A 129 -8.72 0.66 -19.82
CA ASP A 129 -8.12 -0.54 -20.38
C ASP A 129 -7.41 -1.32 -19.25
N PRO A 130 -8.05 -2.37 -18.70
CA PRO A 130 -7.43 -3.18 -17.66
C PRO A 130 -6.17 -3.88 -18.18
N LYS A 131 -5.07 -3.78 -17.46
CA LYS A 131 -3.79 -4.41 -17.83
C LYS A 131 -3.51 -5.64 -16.98
N GLN A 132 -3.61 -5.51 -15.66
CA GLN A 132 -3.18 -6.56 -14.76
C GLN A 132 -3.82 -6.42 -13.37
N SER A 133 -4.10 -7.57 -12.75
CA SER A 133 -4.37 -7.68 -11.31
C SER A 133 -3.34 -8.60 -10.69
N SER A 134 -2.90 -8.26 -9.48
CA SER A 134 -1.93 -9.05 -8.73
C SER A 134 -2.17 -8.92 -7.23
N VAL A 135 -1.75 -9.94 -6.49
CA VAL A 135 -1.88 -10.01 -5.03
C VAL A 135 -0.50 -10.12 -4.42
N TRP A 136 -0.27 -9.29 -3.42
CA TRP A 136 1.02 -9.07 -2.81
C TRP A 136 0.93 -9.24 -1.30
N LYS A 137 1.88 -9.95 -0.72
CA LYS A 137 2.02 -10.08 0.74
C LYS A 137 3.13 -9.16 1.24
N TYR A 138 2.83 -8.34 2.24
CA TYR A 138 3.81 -7.49 2.89
C TYR A 138 4.89 -8.30 3.59
N VAL A 139 6.16 -7.84 3.47
CA VAL A 139 7.34 -8.49 4.05
C VAL A 139 8.01 -7.49 5.00
N PRO A 140 7.61 -7.46 6.29
CA PRO A 140 8.08 -6.46 7.23
C PRO A 140 9.59 -6.48 7.45
N GLU A 141 10.22 -7.65 7.45
CA GLU A 141 11.65 -7.80 7.67
C GLU A 141 12.53 -7.31 6.49
N LEU A 142 11.92 -7.01 5.34
CA LEU A 142 12.57 -6.40 4.18
C LEU A 142 12.19 -4.93 4.01
N SER A 143 11.40 -4.38 4.93
CA SER A 143 10.82 -3.04 4.84
C SER A 143 11.45 -2.09 5.86
N THR A 144 11.39 -0.78 5.58
CA THR A 144 11.91 0.29 6.46
C THR A 144 10.81 1.28 6.82
N MET A 145 9.67 0.74 7.33
CA MET A 145 8.46 1.51 7.59
C MET A 145 8.30 1.96 9.05
N GLU A 146 9.22 1.59 9.95
CA GLU A 146 9.14 1.92 11.38
C GLU A 146 8.99 3.43 11.66
N ASN A 147 9.72 4.27 10.91
CA ASN A 147 9.63 5.72 11.07
C ASN A 147 8.39 6.29 10.40
N PHE A 148 7.92 5.69 9.31
CA PHE A 148 6.67 6.10 8.66
C PHE A 148 5.45 5.85 9.54
N SER A 149 5.41 4.75 10.26
CA SER A 149 4.32 4.42 11.19
C SER A 149 4.22 5.41 12.38
N LYS A 150 5.32 6.08 12.73
CA LYS A 150 5.37 7.09 13.80
C LYS A 150 4.92 8.49 13.36
N LEU A 151 4.81 8.72 12.05
CA LEU A 151 4.32 10.00 11.52
C LEU A 151 2.85 10.20 11.88
N SER A 152 2.45 11.44 12.10
CA SER A 152 1.03 11.81 12.22
C SER A 152 0.26 11.48 10.94
N LYS A 153 -1.07 11.45 11.03
CA LYS A 153 -1.91 11.24 9.85
C LYS A 153 -1.65 12.32 8.79
N GLU A 154 -1.57 13.57 9.22
CA GLU A 154 -1.33 14.75 8.37
C GLU A 154 0.01 14.64 7.63
N GLU A 155 1.07 14.22 8.33
CA GLU A 155 2.39 14.00 7.73
C GLU A 155 2.36 12.88 6.69
N ARG A 156 1.68 11.76 6.98
CA ARG A 156 1.51 10.65 6.02
C ARG A 156 0.69 11.04 4.81
N ASP A 157 -0.35 11.86 4.98
CA ASP A 157 -1.17 12.34 3.87
C ASP A 157 -0.40 13.28 2.94
N GLN A 158 0.63 13.98 3.45
CA GLN A 158 1.56 14.76 2.64
C GLN A 158 2.55 13.89 1.84
N MET A 159 2.75 12.63 2.22
CA MET A 159 3.61 11.69 1.52
C MET A 159 2.90 11.15 0.28
N THR A 160 2.89 11.92 -0.81
CA THR A 160 2.12 11.57 -2.02
C THR A 160 2.94 10.88 -3.10
N TYR A 161 4.26 11.10 -3.13
CA TYR A 161 5.15 10.48 -4.11
C TYR A 161 5.42 9.02 -3.75
N ARG A 162 5.35 8.15 -4.77
CA ARG A 162 5.67 6.73 -4.68
C ARG A 162 6.59 6.34 -5.82
N ARG A 163 7.51 5.44 -5.53
CA ARG A 163 8.30 4.77 -6.58
C ARG A 163 8.11 3.27 -6.44
N PHE A 164 7.42 2.70 -7.41
CA PHE A 164 7.19 1.27 -7.52
C PHE A 164 8.33 0.64 -8.30
N SER A 165 8.97 -0.39 -7.76
CA SER A 165 9.94 -1.19 -8.48
C SER A 165 9.52 -2.64 -8.42
N PHE A 166 9.23 -3.20 -9.57
CA PHE A 166 8.86 -4.59 -9.76
C PHE A 166 10.11 -5.40 -10.05
N ILE A 167 10.32 -6.44 -9.30
CA ILE A 167 11.57 -7.21 -9.28
C ILE A 167 11.26 -8.66 -9.63
N ASN A 168 12.01 -9.19 -10.59
CA ASN A 168 12.11 -10.61 -10.85
C ASN A 168 13.41 -11.12 -10.22
N VAL A 169 13.29 -12.21 -9.49
CA VAL A 169 14.42 -12.91 -8.87
C VAL A 169 14.64 -14.19 -9.64
N GLY A 170 15.83 -14.35 -10.19
CA GLY A 170 16.17 -15.56 -10.94
C GLY A 170 15.92 -16.83 -10.12
N MET A 171 15.70 -17.93 -10.82
CA MET A 171 15.42 -19.22 -10.21
C MET A 171 16.48 -19.55 -9.13
N ASN A 172 16.03 -19.96 -7.94
CA ASN A 172 16.86 -20.26 -6.76
C ASN A 172 17.59 -19.06 -6.13
N SER A 173 17.26 -17.81 -6.46
CA SER A 173 17.92 -16.61 -5.92
C SER A 173 17.06 -15.84 -4.89
N ALA A 174 15.89 -16.36 -4.49
CA ALA A 174 15.00 -15.71 -3.55
C ALA A 174 15.67 -15.50 -2.16
N ASP A 175 16.36 -16.51 -1.64
CA ASP A 175 17.03 -16.41 -0.34
C ASP A 175 18.19 -15.41 -0.40
N GLU A 176 18.91 -15.38 -1.51
CA GLU A 176 19.99 -14.42 -1.73
C GLU A 176 19.44 -12.98 -1.82
N PHE A 177 18.31 -12.77 -2.48
CA PHE A 177 17.62 -11.48 -2.51
C PHE A 177 17.24 -11.01 -1.11
N VAL A 178 16.64 -11.90 -0.30
CA VAL A 178 16.26 -11.63 1.10
C VAL A 178 17.49 -11.28 1.93
N MET A 179 18.54 -12.08 1.85
CA MET A 179 19.80 -11.86 2.58
C MET A 179 20.43 -10.50 2.21
N HIS A 180 20.54 -10.19 0.92
CA HIS A 180 21.10 -8.93 0.46
C HIS A 180 20.27 -7.72 0.86
N THR A 181 18.95 -7.84 0.83
CA THR A 181 18.04 -6.75 1.23
C THR A 181 18.15 -6.50 2.73
N LYS A 182 18.11 -7.53 3.57
CA LYS A 182 18.31 -7.41 5.04
C LYS A 182 19.67 -6.78 5.36
N LYS A 183 20.75 -7.27 4.76
CA LYS A 183 22.10 -6.70 4.93
C LYS A 183 22.14 -5.22 4.51
N GLY A 184 21.48 -4.85 3.41
CA GLY A 184 21.41 -3.46 2.94
C GLY A 184 20.71 -2.55 3.95
N ILE A 185 19.58 -2.99 4.52
CA ILE A 185 18.82 -2.26 5.55
C ILE A 185 19.68 -2.08 6.81
N GLU A 186 20.36 -3.14 7.26
CA GLU A 186 21.21 -3.09 8.45
C GLU A 186 22.37 -2.10 8.28
N LEU A 187 23.07 -2.17 7.16
CA LEU A 187 24.16 -1.23 6.84
C LEU A 187 23.66 0.22 6.74
N ASP A 188 22.52 0.44 6.14
CA ASP A 188 21.93 1.77 6.04
C ASP A 188 21.54 2.31 7.44
N LYS A 189 20.98 1.48 8.29
CA LYS A 189 20.68 1.82 9.68
C LYS A 189 21.94 2.21 10.47
N GLN A 190 23.02 1.45 10.34
CA GLN A 190 24.35 1.74 10.95
C GLN A 190 24.92 3.05 10.46
N ARG A 191 24.69 3.42 9.20
CA ARG A 191 25.17 4.64 8.55
C ARG A 191 24.25 5.85 8.75
N GLY A 192 23.19 5.74 9.55
CA GLY A 192 22.23 6.82 9.76
C GLY A 192 21.42 7.18 8.51
N VAL A 193 21.28 6.24 7.57
CA VAL A 193 20.46 6.41 6.37
C VAL A 193 19.04 6.02 6.69
N SER A 194 18.09 6.94 6.46
CA SER A 194 16.67 6.72 6.70
C SER A 194 15.86 6.89 5.40
N TYR A 195 14.88 6.03 5.21
CA TYR A 195 13.93 6.09 4.10
C TYR A 195 12.72 5.21 4.40
N HIS A 196 11.63 5.41 3.66
CA HIS A 196 10.40 4.65 3.82
C HIS A 196 10.22 3.73 2.60
N VAL A 197 10.48 2.45 2.79
CA VAL A 197 10.28 1.42 1.76
C VAL A 197 9.45 0.29 2.34
N ALA A 198 8.34 0.00 1.68
CA ALA A 198 7.55 -1.20 1.88
C ALA A 198 7.93 -2.23 0.82
N VAL A 199 8.16 -3.47 1.22
CA VAL A 199 8.48 -4.59 0.35
C VAL A 199 7.35 -5.60 0.41
N PHE A 200 6.95 -6.08 -0.75
CA PHE A 200 5.90 -7.07 -0.92
C PHE A 200 6.41 -8.24 -1.76
N LYS A 201 5.99 -9.44 -1.40
CA LYS A 201 6.20 -10.67 -2.18
C LYS A 201 4.95 -10.98 -2.98
N ASN A 202 5.11 -11.34 -4.25
CA ASN A 202 4.00 -11.78 -5.08
C ASN A 202 3.39 -13.07 -4.52
N VAL A 203 2.06 -13.11 -4.43
CA VAL A 203 1.29 -14.29 -4.05
C VAL A 203 0.71 -14.94 -5.30
N PHE A 204 0.06 -14.15 -6.16
CA PHE A 204 -0.41 -14.56 -7.48
C PHE A 204 -0.71 -13.34 -8.38
N GLY A 205 -0.84 -13.60 -9.67
CA GLY A 205 -0.91 -12.55 -10.69
C GLY A 205 0.46 -11.92 -10.93
N GLY A 206 0.54 -11.02 -11.89
CA GLY A 206 1.82 -10.36 -12.19
C GLY A 206 2.86 -11.31 -12.78
N LYS A 207 2.71 -11.67 -14.05
CA LYS A 207 3.62 -12.58 -14.74
C LYS A 207 5.07 -12.17 -14.53
N ASP A 208 5.89 -13.12 -14.10
CA ASP A 208 7.35 -12.98 -13.91
C ASP A 208 7.76 -11.90 -12.88
N LEU A 209 6.91 -11.61 -11.89
CA LEU A 209 7.18 -10.66 -10.82
C LEU A 209 7.21 -11.36 -9.47
N ASP A 210 8.33 -11.27 -8.74
CA ASP A 210 8.50 -11.92 -7.44
C ASP A 210 8.31 -10.94 -6.29
N TYR A 211 8.82 -9.71 -6.45
CA TYR A 211 8.76 -8.67 -5.43
C TYR A 211 8.34 -7.32 -6.01
N LEU A 212 7.62 -6.56 -5.19
CA LEU A 212 7.33 -5.15 -5.40
C LEU A 212 7.93 -4.36 -4.24
N THR A 213 8.71 -3.33 -4.53
CA THR A 213 9.14 -2.36 -3.53
C THR A 213 8.45 -1.03 -3.79
N ILE A 214 7.89 -0.44 -2.74
CA ILE A 214 7.23 0.86 -2.76
C ILE A 214 8.03 1.82 -1.90
N LEU A 215 8.82 2.69 -2.51
CA LEU A 215 9.46 3.80 -1.82
C LEU A 215 8.46 4.95 -1.70
N ILE A 216 8.42 5.58 -0.53
CA ILE A 216 7.46 6.63 -0.19
C ILE A 216 8.20 7.91 0.16
N ASP A 217 7.77 9.05 -0.41
CA ASP A 217 8.30 10.37 -0.12
C ASP A 217 7.21 11.45 -0.26
N LYS A 218 7.48 12.68 0.19
CA LYS A 218 6.52 13.80 0.07
C LYS A 218 6.30 14.18 -1.39
N SER A 219 7.39 14.41 -2.11
CA SER A 219 7.39 14.81 -3.50
C SER A 219 8.55 14.16 -4.27
N ARG A 220 8.55 14.31 -5.59
CA ARG A 220 9.69 13.92 -6.42
C ARG A 220 10.98 14.67 -6.08
N ILE A 221 10.85 15.95 -5.75
CA ILE A 221 12.01 16.77 -5.37
C ILE A 221 12.59 16.27 -4.05
N ASP A 222 11.73 16.02 -3.05
CA ASP A 222 12.16 15.44 -1.77
C ASP A 222 12.81 14.09 -1.96
N TYR A 223 12.24 13.22 -2.82
CA TYR A 223 12.85 11.95 -3.17
C TYR A 223 14.26 12.11 -3.73
N MET A 224 14.47 13.05 -4.67
CA MET A 224 15.79 13.27 -5.27
C MET A 224 16.80 13.80 -4.26
N ASN A 225 16.40 14.76 -3.43
CA ASN A 225 17.24 15.30 -2.37
C ASN A 225 17.60 14.22 -1.34
N ASN A 226 16.62 13.46 -0.88
CA ASN A 226 16.81 12.33 0.03
C ASN A 226 17.69 11.23 -0.58
N PHE A 227 17.57 10.99 -1.89
CA PHE A 227 18.43 10.04 -2.60
C PHE A 227 19.89 10.48 -2.58
N ILE A 228 20.17 11.77 -2.87
CA ILE A 228 21.52 12.34 -2.83
C ILE A 228 22.09 12.22 -1.41
N ASP A 229 21.36 12.67 -0.39
CA ASP A 229 21.77 12.56 1.02
C ASP A 229 22.10 11.12 1.43
N ARG A 230 21.25 10.16 1.06
CA ARG A 230 21.49 8.73 1.31
C ARG A 230 22.78 8.24 0.64
N MET A 231 23.04 8.68 -0.60
CA MET A 231 24.24 8.29 -1.32
C MET A 231 25.50 8.90 -0.70
N GLU A 232 25.44 10.14 -0.23
CA GLU A 232 26.55 10.81 0.46
C GLU A 232 26.85 10.13 1.80
N LYS A 233 25.85 9.86 2.63
CA LYS A 233 26.00 9.12 3.89
C LYS A 233 26.65 7.75 3.67
N ARG A 234 26.22 7.01 2.66
CA ARG A 234 26.80 5.70 2.31
C ARG A 234 28.27 5.83 1.88
N ARG A 235 28.59 6.82 1.03
CA ARG A 235 29.97 7.04 0.53
C ARG A 235 30.93 7.50 1.61
N ASN A 236 30.46 8.32 2.55
CA ASN A 236 31.24 8.87 3.64
C ASN A 236 31.41 7.91 4.82
N ALA A 237 30.70 6.78 4.83
CA ALA A 237 30.85 5.76 5.86
C ALA A 237 32.23 5.11 5.76
N SER A 238 32.89 4.94 6.91
CA SER A 238 34.26 4.37 6.99
C SER A 238 34.36 2.96 6.39
N ASP A 239 33.25 2.21 6.43
CA ASP A 239 33.15 0.85 5.92
C ASP A 239 32.74 0.78 4.43
N TRP A 240 32.55 1.91 3.74
CA TRP A 240 32.03 1.94 2.36
C TRP A 240 32.85 1.10 1.38
N LYS A 241 34.15 1.11 1.50
CA LYS A 241 35.03 0.38 0.61
C LYS A 241 35.10 -1.13 0.89
N THR A 242 35.01 -1.50 2.16
CA THR A 242 35.19 -2.86 2.67
C THR A 242 33.87 -3.63 2.80
N ASN A 243 32.76 -2.91 3.08
CA ASN A 243 31.46 -3.51 3.36
C ASN A 243 30.39 -3.04 2.36
N ARG A 244 30.68 -3.18 1.07
CA ARG A 244 29.69 -2.91 0.01
C ARG A 244 28.71 -4.07 -0.06
N ASN A 245 27.43 -3.76 0.07
CA ASN A 245 26.36 -4.69 -0.29
C ASN A 245 26.19 -4.67 -1.81
N ARG A 246 27.06 -5.39 -2.52
CA ARG A 246 26.97 -5.51 -3.97
C ARG A 246 25.94 -6.57 -4.31
N ARG A 247 24.88 -6.14 -4.98
CA ARG A 247 23.94 -7.07 -5.61
C ARG A 247 24.58 -7.63 -6.86
N ASP A 248 24.51 -8.93 -7.02
CA ASP A 248 24.72 -9.53 -8.33
C ASP A 248 23.49 -9.26 -9.19
N LEU A 249 23.57 -8.21 -10.01
CA LEU A 249 22.47 -7.79 -10.86
C LEU A 249 22.10 -8.82 -11.93
N SER A 250 22.94 -9.84 -12.17
CA SER A 250 22.60 -10.94 -13.07
C SER A 250 21.50 -11.85 -12.47
N LYS A 251 21.36 -11.84 -11.14
CA LYS A 251 20.39 -12.67 -10.41
C LYS A 251 19.12 -11.93 -10.02
N PHE A 252 19.15 -10.59 -9.97
CA PHE A 252 18.02 -9.76 -9.57
C PHE A 252 17.76 -8.71 -10.65
N ASN A 253 16.69 -8.91 -11.39
CA ASN A 253 16.31 -7.99 -12.44
C ASN A 253 15.18 -7.07 -11.95
N ILE A 254 15.42 -5.76 -11.96
CA ILE A 254 14.34 -4.79 -11.86
C ILE A 254 13.66 -4.74 -13.23
N VAL A 255 12.52 -5.40 -13.34
CA VAL A 255 11.76 -5.51 -14.58
C VAL A 255 11.19 -4.16 -14.98
N LYS A 256 10.68 -3.42 -13.96
CA LYS A 256 9.96 -2.17 -14.19
C LYS A 256 10.12 -1.25 -12.99
N THR A 257 10.39 0.02 -13.22
CA THR A 257 10.33 1.05 -12.18
C THR A 257 9.44 2.18 -12.65
N GLU A 258 8.49 2.57 -11.81
CA GLU A 258 7.53 3.61 -12.12
C GLU A 258 7.42 4.64 -11.00
N GLU A 259 7.36 5.91 -11.40
CA GLU A 259 7.00 7.00 -10.52
C GLU A 259 5.48 7.11 -10.47
N VAL A 260 4.93 7.14 -9.27
CA VAL A 260 3.49 7.08 -9.03
C VAL A 260 3.12 8.14 -8.00
N ILE A 261 2.03 8.84 -8.23
CA ILE A 261 1.53 9.88 -7.33
C ILE A 261 0.20 9.41 -6.73
N LYS A 262 0.11 9.40 -5.41
CA LYS A 262 -1.15 9.13 -4.70
C LYS A 262 -2.14 10.25 -5.03
N TRP A 263 -3.35 9.88 -5.42
CA TRP A 263 -4.42 10.82 -5.69
C TRP A 263 -5.04 11.29 -4.38
N THR A 264 -4.75 12.52 -3.98
CA THR A 264 -5.17 13.08 -2.69
C THR A 264 -6.66 13.42 -2.63
N ASP A 265 -7.25 13.70 -3.80
CA ASP A 265 -8.68 14.05 -3.92
C ASP A 265 -9.58 12.81 -4.01
N PHE A 266 -8.99 11.62 -4.15
CA PHE A 266 -9.72 10.36 -4.09
C PHE A 266 -10.13 10.06 -2.64
N LYS A 267 -11.41 10.26 -2.35
CA LYS A 267 -11.98 10.07 -1.01
C LYS A 267 -13.24 9.21 -1.09
N ILE A 268 -13.22 8.09 -0.41
CA ILE A 268 -14.40 7.24 -0.25
C ILE A 268 -15.23 7.82 0.88
N SER A 269 -16.39 8.39 0.55
CA SER A 269 -17.33 8.94 1.52
C SER A 269 -18.34 7.87 1.97
N SER A 270 -18.67 7.84 3.26
CA SER A 270 -19.91 7.24 3.75
C SER A 270 -20.97 8.35 3.71
N ASN A 271 -21.99 8.18 2.92
CA ASN A 271 -23.16 9.06 2.97
C ASN A 271 -24.10 8.57 4.03
#